data_4d3075e600323e3ef8768cdf576013fc
#
_entry.id   4d3075e600323e3ef8768cdf576013fc
#
_cell.length_a   1.000
_cell.length_b   1.000
_cell.length_c   1.000
_cell.angle_alpha   90.00
_cell.angle_beta   90.00
_cell.angle_gamma   90.00
#
_symmetry.space_group_name_H-M   'P 1'
#
loop_
_entity.id
_entity.type
_entity.pdbx_description
1 polymer ?
#
loop_
_entity_poly.entity_id
_entity_poly.type
_entity_poly.pdbx_seq_one_letter_code
_entity_poly.pdbx_strand_id
1 'polypeptide(L)'
;VGEMINAFNAAVSAKAAGIAVCVVDKAAFEAPIKRALAKGIPVLAYNADGARGGTKARLAYIGQALYESGFAMGQRIATLVPKGDVALFIATPGALNIQPRIDGAVAAIKQSGKPINPKIVATDADLSKELTIIDSYYLGHKNLTGMFAVDAGDTQGVGQIIQKHSLRGKVIGGGYDLLPGTLQLINRGFLNFTIDQQPYLQGFYPVLQLFLYRLSAGLVAPSDTNTGLLFVKRANVKPYLTTKTRYEGSSKAQK
;
A
#
# COMPACT_ATOMS: atom_id res chain seq x y z
N VAL A 1 6.96 14.52 1.78
CA VAL A 1 6.05 15.13 2.77
C VAL A 1 5.89 16.62 2.51
N GLY A 2 6.98 17.39 2.33
CA GLY A 2 6.92 18.85 2.16
C GLY A 2 5.98 19.32 1.03
N GLU A 3 6.08 18.75 -0.16
CA GLU A 3 5.20 19.08 -1.30
C GLU A 3 3.72 18.80 -1.00
N MET A 4 3.42 17.70 -0.29
CA MET A 4 2.05 17.37 0.12
C MET A 4 1.49 18.41 1.11
N ILE A 5 2.30 18.87 2.05
CA ILE A 5 1.92 19.95 2.98
C ILE A 5 1.68 21.26 2.23
N ASN A 6 2.51 21.59 1.25
CA ASN A 6 2.32 22.78 0.41
C ASN A 6 1.01 22.70 -0.38
N ALA A 7 0.73 21.56 -1.01
CA ALA A 7 -0.53 21.33 -1.72
C ALA A 7 -1.75 21.40 -0.77
N PHE A 8 -1.64 20.84 0.44
CA PHE A 8 -2.68 20.91 1.46
C PHE A 8 -2.95 22.38 1.87
N ASN A 9 -1.90 23.15 2.17
CA ASN A 9 -2.02 24.55 2.54
C ASN A 9 -2.58 25.41 1.39
N ALA A 10 -2.24 25.10 0.14
CA ALA A 10 -2.82 25.76 -1.02
C ALA A 10 -4.34 25.50 -1.13
N ALA A 11 -4.80 24.26 -0.89
CA ALA A 11 -6.22 23.93 -0.85
C ALA A 11 -6.96 24.67 0.29
N VAL A 12 -6.33 24.80 1.47
CA VAL A 12 -6.88 25.60 2.58
C VAL A 12 -6.99 27.07 2.21
N SER A 13 -5.97 27.63 1.55
CA SER A 13 -5.96 29.04 1.10
C SER A 13 -7.02 29.30 0.02
N ALA A 14 -7.25 28.33 -0.86
CA ALA A 14 -8.29 28.37 -1.88
C ALA A 14 -9.70 28.15 -1.32
N LYS A 15 -9.86 27.99 0.00
CA LYS A 15 -11.14 27.71 0.67
C LYS A 15 -11.86 26.49 0.08
N ALA A 16 -11.12 25.41 -0.15
CA ALA A 16 -11.70 24.17 -0.68
C ALA A 16 -12.92 23.74 0.15
N ALA A 17 -13.94 23.20 -0.52
CA ALA A 17 -15.15 22.71 0.15
C ALA A 17 -14.88 21.53 1.09
N GLY A 18 -13.82 20.78 0.85
CA GLY A 18 -13.32 19.69 1.68
C GLY A 18 -11.97 19.21 1.17
N ILE A 19 -11.20 18.54 2.00
CA ILE A 19 -9.87 18.03 1.65
C ILE A 19 -9.78 16.57 2.02
N ALA A 20 -9.38 15.73 1.06
CA ALA A 20 -8.92 14.37 1.31
C ALA A 20 -7.40 14.33 1.21
N VAL A 21 -6.72 13.73 2.18
CA VAL A 21 -5.26 13.71 2.26
C VAL A 21 -4.71 12.36 2.70
N CYS A 22 -3.62 11.92 2.08
CA CYS A 22 -2.87 10.74 2.50
C CYS A 22 -1.90 11.16 3.62
N VAL A 23 -2.18 10.75 4.86
CA VAL A 23 -1.39 11.13 6.04
C VAL A 23 -0.21 10.17 6.21
N VAL A 24 0.84 10.35 5.44
CA VAL A 24 2.04 9.50 5.48
C VAL A 24 2.96 9.77 6.69
N ASP A 25 2.81 10.94 7.31
CA ASP A 25 3.54 11.37 8.51
C ASP A 25 2.57 12.10 9.45
N LYS A 26 2.31 11.50 10.61
CA LYS A 26 1.37 12.03 11.59
C LYS A 26 1.78 13.41 12.10
N ALA A 27 3.05 13.58 12.45
CA ALA A 27 3.54 14.82 13.06
C ALA A 27 3.44 16.00 12.08
N ALA A 28 3.79 15.76 10.81
CA ALA A 28 3.75 16.77 9.78
C ALA A 28 2.32 17.26 9.46
N PHE A 29 1.33 16.36 9.51
CA PHE A 29 -0.05 16.68 9.10
C PHE A 29 -0.97 17.13 10.24
N GLU A 30 -0.67 16.85 11.49
CA GLU A 30 -1.58 17.14 12.61
C GLU A 30 -1.96 18.63 12.70
N ALA A 31 -0.97 19.52 12.71
CA ALA A 31 -1.22 20.95 12.81
C ALA A 31 -1.91 21.53 11.55
N PRO A 32 -1.51 21.20 10.30
CA PRO A 32 -2.24 21.62 9.10
C PRO A 32 -3.70 21.19 9.10
N ILE A 33 -4.00 19.94 9.47
CA ILE A 33 -5.39 19.43 9.50
C ILE A 33 -6.21 20.18 10.56
N LYS A 34 -5.68 20.38 11.76
CA LYS A 34 -6.36 21.16 12.81
C LYS A 34 -6.70 22.58 12.34
N ARG A 35 -5.76 23.24 11.64
CA ARG A 35 -6.01 24.58 11.08
C ARG A 35 -7.10 24.60 10.01
N ALA A 36 -7.16 23.57 9.14
CA ALA A 36 -8.22 23.45 8.13
C ALA A 36 -9.60 23.29 8.80
N LEU A 37 -9.69 22.37 9.76
CA LEU A 37 -10.94 22.13 10.53
C LEU A 37 -11.39 23.38 11.27
N ALA A 38 -10.49 24.14 11.90
CA ALA A 38 -10.80 25.41 12.57
C ALA A 38 -11.33 26.49 11.62
N LYS A 39 -11.01 26.40 10.32
CA LYS A 39 -11.57 27.23 9.25
C LYS A 39 -12.87 26.68 8.65
N GLY A 40 -13.45 25.65 9.23
CA GLY A 40 -14.65 24.99 8.73
C GLY A 40 -14.44 24.16 7.46
N ILE A 41 -13.21 23.79 7.13
CA ILE A 41 -12.90 22.91 5.99
C ILE A 41 -12.82 21.48 6.50
N PRO A 42 -13.76 20.57 6.14
CA PRO A 42 -13.72 19.17 6.55
C PRO A 42 -12.53 18.46 5.91
N VAL A 43 -11.86 17.61 6.70
CA VAL A 43 -10.70 16.85 6.27
C VAL A 43 -10.91 15.37 6.52
N LEU A 44 -10.71 14.55 5.48
CA LEU A 44 -10.64 13.10 5.57
C LEU A 44 -9.23 12.62 5.27
N ALA A 45 -8.81 11.57 5.97
CA ALA A 45 -7.61 10.84 5.59
C ALA A 45 -7.98 9.68 4.65
N TYR A 46 -7.12 9.40 3.68
CA TYR A 46 -7.25 8.20 2.84
C TYR A 46 -5.90 7.51 2.67
N ASN A 47 -5.90 6.22 2.39
CA ASN A 47 -4.73 5.36 2.15
C ASN A 47 -3.76 5.26 3.36
N ALA A 48 -3.37 6.35 3.98
CA ALA A 48 -2.55 6.40 5.17
C ALA A 48 -3.16 7.31 6.24
N ASP A 49 -3.18 6.85 7.48
CA ASP A 49 -3.66 7.60 8.65
C ASP A 49 -2.84 7.29 9.90
N GLY A 50 -1.87 6.38 9.81
CA GLY A 50 -1.15 5.86 10.95
C GLY A 50 -2.01 4.97 11.83
N ALA A 51 -2.37 3.81 11.33
CA ALA A 51 -3.42 2.89 11.79
C ALA A 51 -3.53 2.65 13.31
N ARG A 52 -2.46 2.67 14.07
CA ARG A 52 -2.51 2.52 15.56
C ARG A 52 -2.18 3.81 16.31
N GLY A 53 -2.21 4.91 15.66
CA GLY A 53 -1.86 6.20 16.24
C GLY A 53 -2.12 7.33 15.27
N GLY A 54 -3.02 7.10 14.32
CA GLY A 54 -3.42 8.08 13.32
C GLY A 54 -3.82 9.41 13.93
N THR A 55 -3.79 10.46 13.14
CA THR A 55 -4.20 11.77 13.63
C THR A 55 -5.69 11.76 14.00
N LYS A 56 -6.01 12.11 15.23
CA LYS A 56 -7.41 12.32 15.67
C LYS A 56 -7.98 13.64 15.14
N ALA A 57 -7.20 14.41 14.42
CA ALA A 57 -7.65 15.72 13.93
C ALA A 57 -8.61 15.56 12.73
N ARG A 58 -8.48 14.54 11.89
CA ARG A 58 -9.35 14.31 10.73
C ARG A 58 -10.76 13.83 11.13
N LEU A 59 -11.76 13.97 10.24
CA LEU A 59 -13.13 13.50 10.51
C LEU A 59 -13.29 11.99 10.33
N ALA A 60 -12.68 11.41 9.28
CA ALA A 60 -12.71 9.97 9.03
C ALA A 60 -11.48 9.51 8.25
N TYR A 61 -11.22 8.20 8.26
CA TYR A 61 -10.21 7.51 7.46
C TYR A 61 -10.86 6.55 6.47
N ILE A 62 -10.44 6.60 5.22
CA ILE A 62 -10.88 5.69 4.17
C ILE A 62 -9.65 4.97 3.61
N GLY A 63 -9.52 3.70 3.89
CA GLY A 63 -8.35 2.95 3.45
C GLY A 63 -8.35 1.53 3.95
N GLN A 64 -7.28 0.80 3.65
CA GLN A 64 -7.08 -0.54 4.14
C GLN A 64 -6.63 -0.51 5.62
N ALA A 65 -7.05 -1.48 6.41
CA ALA A 65 -6.47 -1.75 7.72
C ALA A 65 -5.04 -2.27 7.53
N LEU A 66 -4.06 -1.35 7.54
CA LEU A 66 -2.71 -1.59 7.02
C LEU A 66 -1.92 -2.65 7.80
N TYR A 67 -1.99 -2.62 9.14
CA TYR A 67 -1.32 -3.61 9.98
C TYR A 67 -1.93 -5.00 9.80
N GLU A 68 -3.25 -5.09 9.81
CA GLU A 68 -4.01 -6.33 9.61
C GLU A 68 -3.77 -6.91 8.21
N SER A 69 -3.65 -6.04 7.22
CA SER A 69 -3.26 -6.42 5.86
C SER A 69 -1.82 -6.99 5.82
N GLY A 70 -0.88 -6.33 6.48
CA GLY A 70 0.47 -6.83 6.65
C GLY A 70 0.50 -8.17 7.37
N PHE A 71 -0.30 -8.30 8.43
CA PHE A 71 -0.42 -9.56 9.17
C PHE A 71 -0.94 -10.70 8.29
N ALA A 72 -1.98 -10.44 7.48
CA ALA A 72 -2.48 -11.41 6.49
C ALA A 72 -1.42 -11.78 5.44
N MET A 73 -0.61 -10.80 4.97
CA MET A 73 0.52 -11.06 4.11
C MET A 73 1.53 -12.00 4.78
N GLY A 74 1.89 -11.73 6.03
CA GLY A 74 2.83 -12.56 6.80
C GLY A 74 2.31 -13.99 7.00
N GLN A 75 1.02 -14.17 7.28
CA GLN A 75 0.39 -15.49 7.32
C GLN A 75 0.48 -16.20 5.95
N ARG A 76 0.28 -15.46 4.87
CA ARG A 76 0.42 -15.99 3.52
C ARG A 76 1.86 -16.38 3.20
N ILE A 77 2.84 -15.57 3.61
CA ILE A 77 4.27 -15.91 3.51
C ILE A 77 4.55 -17.21 4.27
N ALA A 78 4.12 -17.30 5.52
CA ALA A 78 4.31 -18.50 6.34
C ALA A 78 3.62 -19.76 5.75
N THR A 79 2.56 -19.59 4.98
CA THR A 79 1.93 -20.70 4.26
C THR A 79 2.77 -21.18 3.07
N LEU A 80 3.39 -20.25 2.34
CA LEU A 80 4.10 -20.53 1.09
C LEU A 80 5.57 -20.89 1.31
N VAL A 81 6.20 -20.32 2.33
CA VAL A 81 7.61 -20.53 2.67
C VAL A 81 7.70 -21.42 3.89
N PRO A 82 8.27 -22.63 3.78
CA PRO A 82 8.40 -23.54 4.91
C PRO A 82 9.51 -23.12 5.90
N LYS A 83 10.60 -22.55 5.39
CA LYS A 83 11.79 -22.14 6.16
C LYS A 83 12.72 -21.27 5.33
N GLY A 84 13.68 -20.62 5.97
CA GLY A 84 14.80 -19.92 5.35
C GLY A 84 14.66 -18.40 5.37
N ASP A 85 15.57 -17.72 4.70
CA ASP A 85 15.59 -16.25 4.67
C ASP A 85 14.58 -15.71 3.66
N VAL A 86 13.84 -14.68 4.07
CA VAL A 86 12.94 -13.92 3.20
C VAL A 86 13.27 -12.44 3.27
N ALA A 87 13.31 -11.77 2.13
CA ALA A 87 13.45 -10.31 2.07
C ALA A 87 12.07 -9.65 2.05
N LEU A 88 11.89 -8.61 2.85
CA LEU A 88 10.71 -7.74 2.89
C LEU A 88 11.16 -6.34 2.46
N PHE A 89 10.82 -5.94 1.24
CA PHE A 89 11.21 -4.66 0.65
C PHE A 89 10.21 -3.55 1.02
N ILE A 90 10.75 -2.37 1.27
CA ILE A 90 9.99 -1.18 1.66
C ILE A 90 10.61 0.08 1.11
N ALA A 91 9.88 0.82 0.28
CA ALA A 91 10.37 2.03 -0.39
C ALA A 91 10.75 3.15 0.57
N THR A 92 9.98 3.37 1.61
CA THR A 92 10.19 4.48 2.56
C THR A 92 9.94 3.99 3.98
N PRO A 93 10.95 3.46 4.68
CA PRO A 93 10.82 3.04 6.07
C PRO A 93 10.24 4.15 6.95
N GLY A 94 9.29 3.78 7.82
CA GLY A 94 8.60 4.71 8.71
C GLY A 94 7.39 5.43 8.11
N ALA A 95 7.19 5.39 6.79
CA ALA A 95 6.00 5.98 6.17
C ALA A 95 4.73 5.20 6.56
N LEU A 96 3.71 5.94 7.00
CA LEU A 96 2.51 5.36 7.62
C LEU A 96 1.61 4.55 6.67
N ASN A 97 1.80 4.70 5.36
CA ASN A 97 1.09 3.91 4.35
C ASN A 97 1.69 2.51 4.14
N ILE A 98 2.96 2.28 4.51
CA ILE A 98 3.66 1.03 4.22
C ILE A 98 4.33 0.39 5.44
N GLN A 99 4.84 1.18 6.41
CA GLN A 99 5.48 0.63 7.61
C GLN A 99 4.56 -0.33 8.41
N PRO A 100 3.28 -0.03 8.65
CA PRO A 100 2.41 -0.96 9.37
C PRO A 100 2.25 -2.33 8.68
N ARG A 101 2.40 -2.38 7.35
CA ARG A 101 2.35 -3.64 6.59
C ARG A 101 3.57 -4.52 6.91
N ILE A 102 4.77 -3.93 7.02
CA ILE A 102 5.97 -4.65 7.46
C ILE A 102 5.79 -5.16 8.89
N ASP A 103 5.32 -4.30 9.80
CA ASP A 103 5.16 -4.64 11.21
C ASP A 103 4.19 -5.82 11.39
N GLY A 104 3.06 -5.78 10.68
CA GLY A 104 2.08 -6.87 10.65
C GLY A 104 2.65 -8.16 10.07
N ALA A 105 3.38 -8.07 8.94
CA ALA A 105 3.97 -9.23 8.29
C ALA A 105 5.01 -9.93 9.18
N VAL A 106 5.90 -9.17 9.78
CA VAL A 106 6.91 -9.69 10.73
C VAL A 106 6.23 -10.34 11.94
N ALA A 107 5.19 -9.71 12.50
CA ALA A 107 4.44 -10.27 13.63
C ALA A 107 3.80 -11.62 13.28
N ALA A 108 3.16 -11.73 12.11
CA ALA A 108 2.53 -12.97 11.67
C ALA A 108 3.55 -14.09 11.38
N ILE A 109 4.68 -13.75 10.73
CA ILE A 109 5.78 -14.70 10.52
C ILE A 109 6.28 -15.23 11.85
N LYS A 110 6.55 -14.36 12.83
CA LYS A 110 6.98 -14.75 14.16
C LYS A 110 5.94 -15.63 14.86
N GLN A 111 4.65 -15.26 14.79
CA GLN A 111 3.57 -16.02 15.39
C GLN A 111 3.41 -17.43 14.78
N SER A 112 3.80 -17.62 13.52
CA SER A 112 3.72 -18.91 12.85
C SER A 112 4.61 -20.00 13.46
N GLY A 113 5.62 -19.62 14.24
CA GLY A 113 6.63 -20.52 14.82
C GLY A 113 7.53 -21.21 13.79
N LYS A 114 7.41 -20.87 12.51
CA LYS A 114 8.24 -21.45 11.45
C LYS A 114 9.64 -20.84 11.43
N PRO A 115 10.68 -21.60 11.04
CA PRO A 115 12.05 -21.10 10.94
C PRO A 115 12.24 -20.21 9.69
N ILE A 116 11.46 -19.15 9.60
CA ILE A 116 11.53 -18.12 8.58
C ILE A 116 12.19 -16.90 9.19
N ASN A 117 13.22 -16.38 8.54
CA ASN A 117 14.00 -15.24 9.00
C ASN A 117 13.74 -14.01 8.10
N PRO A 118 12.82 -13.11 8.47
CA PRO A 118 12.54 -11.92 7.67
C PRO A 118 13.67 -10.88 7.77
N LYS A 119 14.13 -10.41 6.64
CA LYS A 119 15.09 -9.31 6.49
C LYS A 119 14.38 -8.12 5.85
N ILE A 120 14.29 -7.02 6.58
CA ILE A 120 13.70 -5.78 6.06
C ILE A 120 14.78 -5.05 5.25
N VAL A 121 14.44 -4.71 4.02
CA VAL A 121 15.35 -4.07 3.07
C VAL A 121 14.73 -2.76 2.60
N ALA A 122 15.36 -1.64 2.95
CA ALA A 122 14.96 -0.34 2.44
C ALA A 122 15.34 -0.22 0.96
N THR A 123 14.42 0.28 0.15
CA THR A 123 14.63 0.59 -1.26
C THR A 123 14.55 2.12 -1.48
N ASP A 124 13.84 2.58 -2.49
CA ASP A 124 13.61 4.00 -2.81
C ASP A 124 12.17 4.14 -3.33
N ALA A 125 11.66 5.34 -3.47
CA ALA A 125 10.36 5.60 -4.09
C ALA A 125 10.43 5.75 -5.63
N ASP A 126 11.61 5.66 -6.22
CA ASP A 126 11.84 5.65 -7.66
C ASP A 126 11.94 4.21 -8.18
N LEU A 127 11.07 3.85 -9.11
CA LEU A 127 10.95 2.49 -9.64
C LEU A 127 12.28 1.91 -10.19
N SER A 128 13.10 2.75 -10.81
CA SER A 128 14.39 2.31 -11.37
C SER A 128 15.40 1.99 -10.28
N LYS A 129 15.38 2.77 -9.20
CA LYS A 129 16.23 2.54 -8.03
C LYS A 129 15.76 1.32 -7.24
N GLU A 130 14.44 1.17 -7.02
CA GLU A 130 13.85 -0.03 -6.40
C GLU A 130 14.37 -1.29 -7.09
N LEU A 131 14.22 -1.36 -8.42
CA LEU A 131 14.67 -2.51 -9.21
C LEU A 131 16.17 -2.79 -9.04
N THR A 132 17.01 -1.74 -9.06
CA THR A 132 18.44 -1.84 -8.89
C THR A 132 18.82 -2.36 -7.50
N ILE A 133 18.15 -1.87 -6.46
CA ILE A 133 18.41 -2.28 -5.06
C ILE A 133 17.96 -3.73 -4.84
N ILE A 134 16.77 -4.12 -5.33
CA ILE A 134 16.27 -5.50 -5.23
C ILE A 134 17.22 -6.47 -5.93
N ASP A 135 17.68 -6.12 -7.15
CA ASP A 135 18.63 -6.94 -7.91
C ASP A 135 19.96 -7.12 -7.17
N SER A 136 20.53 -6.03 -6.71
CA SER A 136 21.78 -6.03 -5.95
C SER A 136 21.66 -6.83 -4.64
N TYR A 137 20.55 -6.68 -3.93
CA TYR A 137 20.30 -7.45 -2.73
C TYR A 137 20.22 -8.95 -3.01
N TYR A 138 19.47 -9.35 -4.04
CA TYR A 138 19.40 -10.77 -4.45
C TYR A 138 20.78 -11.32 -4.85
N LEU A 139 21.58 -10.56 -5.60
CA LEU A 139 22.92 -11.00 -6.02
C LEU A 139 23.85 -11.27 -4.83
N GLY A 140 23.70 -10.50 -3.74
CA GLY A 140 24.41 -10.72 -2.49
C GLY A 140 23.82 -11.81 -1.59
N HIS A 141 22.58 -12.26 -1.84
CA HIS A 141 21.82 -13.19 -0.96
C HIS A 141 21.11 -14.27 -1.78
N LYS A 142 21.85 -15.04 -2.56
CA LYS A 142 21.30 -16.05 -3.51
C LYS A 142 20.57 -17.23 -2.85
N ASN A 143 20.63 -17.35 -1.54
CA ASN A 143 19.96 -18.38 -0.74
C ASN A 143 18.55 -17.98 -0.25
N LEU A 144 18.04 -16.81 -0.67
CA LEU A 144 16.68 -16.38 -0.34
C LEU A 144 15.64 -17.41 -0.79
N THR A 145 14.70 -17.71 0.09
CA THR A 145 13.55 -18.56 -0.18
C THR A 145 12.30 -17.76 -0.56
N GLY A 146 12.29 -16.46 -0.24
CA GLY A 146 11.20 -15.55 -0.60
C GLY A 146 11.64 -14.10 -0.72
N MET A 147 10.96 -13.36 -1.59
CA MET A 147 11.08 -11.91 -1.78
C MET A 147 9.69 -11.30 -1.81
N PHE A 148 9.42 -10.39 -0.90
CA PHE A 148 8.11 -9.76 -0.75
C PHE A 148 8.24 -8.26 -0.59
N ALA A 149 7.19 -7.52 -0.94
CA ALA A 149 7.20 -6.06 -0.91
C ALA A 149 5.90 -5.50 -0.35
N VAL A 150 5.93 -4.27 0.14
CA VAL A 150 4.77 -3.64 0.78
C VAL A 150 4.19 -2.45 0.00
N ASP A 151 4.70 -2.22 -1.19
CA ASP A 151 4.28 -1.17 -2.12
C ASP A 151 4.28 -1.66 -3.58
N ALA A 152 3.81 -0.79 -4.48
CA ALA A 152 3.58 -1.12 -5.88
C ALA A 152 4.87 -1.36 -6.68
N GLY A 153 5.85 -0.48 -6.51
CA GLY A 153 7.08 -0.49 -7.28
C GLY A 153 7.97 -1.67 -6.90
N ASP A 154 8.23 -1.83 -5.61
CA ASP A 154 8.99 -2.96 -5.08
C ASP A 154 8.33 -4.31 -5.45
N THR A 155 6.99 -4.40 -5.42
CA THR A 155 6.28 -5.62 -5.81
C THR A 155 6.53 -5.97 -7.28
N GLN A 156 6.45 -4.99 -8.18
CA GLN A 156 6.79 -5.22 -9.59
C GLN A 156 8.27 -5.58 -9.75
N GLY A 157 9.16 -4.89 -9.05
CA GLY A 157 10.59 -5.15 -9.03
C GLY A 157 10.92 -6.58 -8.61
N VAL A 158 10.34 -7.06 -7.51
CA VAL A 158 10.48 -8.46 -7.05
C VAL A 158 10.12 -9.44 -8.17
N GLY A 159 8.98 -9.25 -8.83
CA GLY A 159 8.56 -10.13 -9.92
C GLY A 159 9.51 -10.09 -11.12
N GLN A 160 10.04 -8.91 -11.46
CA GLN A 160 11.02 -8.73 -12.55
C GLN A 160 12.36 -9.41 -12.22
N ILE A 161 12.82 -9.35 -10.97
CA ILE A 161 14.05 -10.01 -10.54
C ILE A 161 13.89 -11.54 -10.53
N ILE A 162 12.75 -12.06 -10.07
CA ILE A 162 12.42 -13.48 -10.17
C ILE A 162 12.42 -13.94 -11.64
N GLN A 163 11.93 -13.13 -12.56
CA GLN A 163 11.96 -13.42 -13.99
C GLN A 163 13.38 -13.36 -14.54
N LYS A 164 14.11 -12.27 -14.28
CA LYS A 164 15.47 -12.01 -14.78
C LYS A 164 16.43 -13.13 -14.45
N HIS A 165 16.39 -13.63 -13.22
CA HIS A 165 17.30 -14.67 -12.71
C HIS A 165 16.74 -16.09 -12.81
N SER A 166 15.62 -16.31 -13.50
CA SER A 166 15.01 -17.65 -13.69
C SER A 166 14.70 -18.36 -12.37
N LEU A 167 14.15 -17.61 -11.39
CA LEU A 167 13.88 -18.08 -10.03
C LEU A 167 12.46 -18.61 -9.84
N ARG A 168 11.65 -18.67 -10.90
CA ARG A 168 10.29 -19.19 -10.86
C ARG A 168 10.24 -20.59 -10.24
N GLY A 169 9.43 -20.75 -9.19
CA GLY A 169 9.33 -21.99 -8.43
C GLY A 169 10.46 -22.26 -7.44
N LYS A 170 11.53 -21.46 -7.45
CA LYS A 170 12.66 -21.56 -6.51
C LYS A 170 12.55 -20.52 -5.39
N VAL A 171 12.14 -19.30 -5.74
CA VAL A 171 11.92 -18.20 -4.81
C VAL A 171 10.45 -17.81 -4.87
N ILE A 172 9.82 -17.69 -3.71
CA ILE A 172 8.43 -17.25 -3.59
C ILE A 172 8.40 -15.74 -3.64
N GLY A 173 7.52 -15.16 -4.47
CA GLY A 173 7.38 -13.70 -4.58
C GLY A 173 5.95 -13.23 -4.39
N GLY A 174 5.79 -12.03 -3.84
CA GLY A 174 4.48 -11.39 -3.69
C GLY A 174 4.58 -10.01 -3.08
N GLY A 175 3.45 -9.32 -3.03
CA GLY A 175 3.41 -7.98 -2.44
C GLY A 175 2.05 -7.31 -2.57
N TYR A 176 2.07 -6.02 -2.91
CA TYR A 176 0.90 -5.14 -2.94
C TYR A 176 0.70 -4.51 -4.31
N ASP A 177 -0.52 -4.05 -4.51
CA ASP A 177 -0.98 -3.20 -5.59
C ASP A 177 -1.10 -3.88 -6.97
N LEU A 178 -1.68 -3.15 -7.94
CA LEU A 178 -2.21 -3.71 -9.17
C LEU A 178 -1.55 -3.10 -10.42
N LEU A 179 -0.26 -2.77 -10.37
CA LEU A 179 0.43 -2.29 -11.56
C LEU A 179 0.26 -3.30 -12.72
N PRO A 180 0.07 -2.83 -13.96
CA PRO A 180 -0.08 -3.72 -15.11
C PRO A 180 1.03 -4.77 -15.22
N GLY A 181 2.28 -4.37 -14.94
CA GLY A 181 3.43 -5.28 -14.91
C GLY A 181 3.30 -6.35 -13.83
N THR A 182 2.86 -5.98 -12.63
CA THR A 182 2.61 -6.91 -11.51
C THR A 182 1.57 -7.96 -11.87
N LEU A 183 0.44 -7.55 -12.46
CA LEU A 183 -0.63 -8.46 -12.89
C LEU A 183 -0.14 -9.45 -13.96
N GLN A 184 0.67 -8.99 -14.93
CA GLN A 184 1.29 -9.87 -15.93
C GLN A 184 2.28 -10.86 -15.30
N LEU A 185 3.09 -10.41 -14.33
CA LEU A 185 4.02 -11.29 -13.62
C LEU A 185 3.31 -12.37 -12.81
N ILE A 186 2.15 -12.05 -12.20
CA ILE A 186 1.27 -13.05 -11.55
C ILE A 186 0.71 -14.04 -12.57
N ASN A 187 0.16 -13.55 -13.68
CA ASN A 187 -0.42 -14.40 -14.72
C ASN A 187 0.62 -15.40 -15.28
N ARG A 188 1.85 -14.94 -15.44
CA ARG A 188 2.98 -15.74 -15.92
C ARG A 188 3.63 -16.60 -14.83
N GLY A 189 3.24 -16.43 -13.55
CA GLY A 189 3.67 -17.23 -12.41
C GLY A 189 5.06 -16.86 -11.87
N PHE A 190 5.52 -15.63 -12.07
CA PHE A 190 6.71 -15.07 -11.44
C PHE A 190 6.42 -14.49 -10.05
N LEU A 191 5.20 -14.02 -9.83
CA LEU A 191 4.69 -13.69 -8.51
C LEU A 191 3.58 -14.66 -8.10
N ASN A 192 3.54 -15.01 -6.83
CA ASN A 192 2.55 -15.92 -6.25
C ASN A 192 1.26 -15.20 -5.89
N PHE A 193 1.36 -13.91 -5.54
CA PHE A 193 0.23 -13.06 -5.22
C PHE A 193 0.60 -11.57 -5.26
N THR A 194 -0.43 -10.74 -5.35
CA THR A 194 -0.42 -9.35 -4.89
C THR A 194 -1.66 -9.10 -4.05
N ILE A 195 -1.66 -8.02 -3.26
CA ILE A 195 -2.79 -7.61 -2.44
C ILE A 195 -3.44 -6.38 -3.07
N ASP A 196 -4.72 -6.53 -3.39
CA ASP A 196 -5.58 -5.43 -3.82
C ASP A 196 -6.14 -4.72 -2.58
N GLN A 197 -5.83 -3.45 -2.42
CA GLN A 197 -6.32 -2.58 -1.35
C GLN A 197 -7.53 -1.74 -1.78
N GLN A 198 -8.08 -1.97 -2.96
CA GLN A 198 -9.20 -1.22 -3.54
C GLN A 198 -8.91 0.29 -3.69
N PRO A 199 -7.86 0.68 -4.43
CA PRO A 199 -7.43 2.08 -4.52
C PRO A 199 -8.50 2.98 -5.15
N TYR A 200 -9.35 2.46 -6.03
CA TYR A 200 -10.50 3.20 -6.57
C TYR A 200 -11.45 3.67 -5.46
N LEU A 201 -11.77 2.78 -4.51
CA LEU A 201 -12.65 3.14 -3.39
C LEU A 201 -11.99 4.14 -2.45
N GLN A 202 -10.68 4.08 -2.29
CA GLN A 202 -9.91 5.05 -1.50
C GLN A 202 -9.90 6.45 -2.13
N GLY A 203 -10.13 6.56 -3.42
CA GLY A 203 -10.35 7.85 -4.10
C GLY A 203 -11.82 8.27 -4.11
N PHE A 204 -12.73 7.33 -4.37
CA PHE A 204 -14.16 7.60 -4.55
C PHE A 204 -14.88 7.96 -3.24
N TYR A 205 -14.71 7.14 -2.21
CA TYR A 205 -15.44 7.34 -0.95
C TYR A 205 -15.11 8.63 -0.21
N PRO A 206 -13.87 9.12 -0.14
CA PRO A 206 -13.60 10.42 0.48
C PRO A 206 -14.36 11.57 -0.20
N VAL A 207 -14.40 11.56 -1.54
CA VAL A 207 -15.15 12.59 -2.30
C VAL A 207 -16.63 12.48 -2.02
N LEU A 208 -17.20 11.27 -2.05
CA LEU A 208 -18.61 11.04 -1.75
C LEU A 208 -18.97 11.47 -0.31
N GLN A 209 -18.17 11.08 0.67
CA GLN A 209 -18.44 11.42 2.08
C GLN A 209 -18.31 12.94 2.31
N LEU A 210 -17.32 13.61 1.73
CA LEU A 210 -17.20 15.07 1.79
C LEU A 210 -18.38 15.77 1.13
N PHE A 211 -18.83 15.28 -0.03
CA PHE A 211 -20.00 15.81 -0.72
C PHE A 211 -21.27 15.71 0.14
N LEU A 212 -21.55 14.53 0.69
CA LEU A 212 -22.73 14.31 1.55
C LEU A 212 -22.65 15.13 2.83
N TYR A 213 -21.48 15.24 3.42
CA TYR A 213 -21.26 16.09 4.60
C TYR A 213 -21.60 17.57 4.31
N ARG A 214 -21.16 18.09 3.17
CA ARG A 214 -21.46 19.47 2.76
C ARG A 214 -22.93 19.67 2.38
N LEU A 215 -23.49 18.74 1.60
CA LEU A 215 -24.88 18.79 1.17
C LEU A 215 -25.84 18.81 2.36
N SER A 216 -25.53 18.08 3.41
CA SER A 216 -26.36 17.95 4.61
C SER A 216 -26.05 19.01 5.69
N ALA A 217 -25.21 19.99 5.42
CA ALA A 217 -24.72 20.95 6.42
C ALA A 217 -24.10 20.26 7.67
N GLY A 218 -23.44 19.13 7.48
CA GLY A 218 -22.75 18.37 8.51
C GLY A 218 -23.60 17.29 9.20
N LEU A 219 -24.86 17.13 8.83
CA LEU A 219 -25.74 16.10 9.44
C LEU A 219 -25.38 14.68 9.04
N VAL A 220 -24.89 14.47 7.82
CA VAL A 220 -24.33 13.19 7.39
C VAL A 220 -22.83 13.18 7.71
N ALA A 221 -22.50 12.69 8.89
CA ALA A 221 -21.10 12.65 9.34
C ALA A 221 -20.30 11.59 8.56
N PRO A 222 -19.04 11.93 8.14
CA PRO A 222 -18.14 10.94 7.58
C PRO A 222 -17.81 9.83 8.57
N SER A 223 -17.58 8.62 8.05
CA SER A 223 -17.25 7.43 8.86
C SER A 223 -15.99 6.75 8.36
N ASP A 224 -15.25 6.15 9.29
CA ASP A 224 -14.11 5.31 8.94
C ASP A 224 -14.58 4.15 8.04
N THR A 225 -13.88 3.93 6.93
CA THR A 225 -14.25 2.92 5.94
C THR A 225 -13.04 2.07 5.58
N ASN A 226 -13.08 0.79 5.96
CA ASN A 226 -12.08 -0.17 5.53
C ASN A 226 -12.37 -0.62 4.10
N THR A 227 -11.44 -0.37 3.18
CA THR A 227 -11.57 -0.76 1.77
C THR A 227 -11.27 -2.24 1.51
N GLY A 228 -10.90 -2.99 2.55
CA GLY A 228 -10.75 -4.44 2.50
C GLY A 228 -9.39 -4.93 2.03
N LEU A 229 -9.34 -6.24 1.78
CA LEU A 229 -8.13 -6.95 1.37
C LEU A 229 -8.52 -8.11 0.47
N LEU A 230 -7.92 -8.17 -0.73
CA LEU A 230 -8.08 -9.29 -1.63
C LEU A 230 -6.72 -9.78 -2.14
N PHE A 231 -6.44 -11.06 -1.96
CA PHE A 231 -5.28 -11.68 -2.59
C PHE A 231 -5.56 -11.98 -4.07
N VAL A 232 -4.86 -11.28 -4.95
CA VAL A 232 -4.85 -11.55 -6.38
C VAL A 232 -3.75 -12.55 -6.68
N LYS A 233 -4.16 -13.69 -7.22
CA LYS A 233 -3.31 -14.84 -7.54
C LYS A 233 -3.57 -15.25 -8.98
N ARG A 234 -2.76 -16.17 -9.53
CA ARG A 234 -2.96 -16.68 -10.91
C ARG A 234 -4.37 -17.20 -11.15
N ALA A 235 -5.01 -17.78 -10.12
CA ALA A 235 -6.36 -18.32 -10.24
C ALA A 235 -7.45 -17.26 -10.43
N ASN A 236 -7.23 -16.03 -9.98
CA ASN A 236 -8.23 -14.94 -10.04
C ASN A 236 -7.73 -13.65 -10.69
N VAL A 237 -6.55 -13.63 -11.30
CA VAL A 237 -5.98 -12.44 -11.94
C VAL A 237 -6.65 -12.09 -13.28
N LYS A 238 -7.30 -13.04 -13.94
CA LYS A 238 -7.86 -12.86 -15.29
C LYS A 238 -8.80 -11.65 -15.43
N PRO A 239 -9.76 -11.40 -14.53
CA PRO A 239 -10.61 -10.20 -14.61
C PRO A 239 -9.81 -8.89 -14.61
N TYR A 240 -8.74 -8.80 -13.84
CA TYR A 240 -7.87 -7.62 -13.79
C TYR A 240 -7.12 -7.36 -15.10
N LEU A 241 -6.87 -8.40 -15.89
CA LEU A 241 -6.17 -8.31 -17.17
C LEU A 241 -7.12 -8.00 -18.34
N THR A 242 -8.38 -8.43 -18.24
CA THR A 242 -9.35 -8.40 -19.35
C THR A 242 -10.38 -7.27 -19.23
N THR A 243 -10.61 -6.75 -18.03
CA THR A 243 -11.54 -5.65 -17.81
C THR A 243 -10.99 -4.36 -18.44
N LYS A 244 -11.80 -3.71 -19.29
CA LYS A 244 -11.42 -2.45 -19.95
C LYS A 244 -11.40 -1.26 -19.00
N THR A 245 -12.29 -1.26 -18.00
CA THR A 245 -12.33 -0.26 -16.94
C THR A 245 -11.49 -0.73 -15.78
N ARG A 246 -10.51 0.03 -15.40
CA ARG A 246 -9.60 -0.29 -14.30
C ARG A 246 -9.88 0.64 -13.13
N TYR A 247 -9.83 0.08 -11.96
CA TYR A 247 -10.07 0.77 -10.69
C TYR A 247 -8.80 0.90 -9.84
N GLU A 248 -7.64 0.80 -10.45
CA GLU A 248 -6.37 1.22 -9.87
C GLU A 248 -5.99 2.61 -10.39
N GLY A 249 -5.15 3.33 -9.68
CA GLY A 249 -4.85 4.74 -9.93
C GLY A 249 -4.07 5.09 -11.20
N SER A 250 -3.84 4.17 -12.13
CA SER A 250 -3.07 4.43 -13.35
C SER A 250 -3.92 5.09 -14.43
N SER A 251 -3.77 6.38 -14.64
CA SER A 251 -4.52 7.15 -15.64
C SER A 251 -4.32 6.67 -17.10
N LYS A 252 -3.14 6.16 -17.45
CA LYS A 252 -2.84 5.64 -18.78
C LYS A 252 -3.56 4.32 -19.10
N ALA A 253 -3.95 3.57 -18.07
CA ALA A 253 -4.64 2.30 -18.21
C ALA A 253 -6.17 2.44 -18.21
N GLN A 254 -6.68 3.64 -17.97
CA GLN A 254 -8.11 3.95 -17.81
C GLN A 254 -8.74 4.54 -19.08
N LYS A 255 -8.02 4.60 -20.18
CA LYS A 255 -8.52 5.11 -21.47
C LYS A 255 -9.29 4.07 -22.25
#